data_9443daa952231d90dc8f9f3ab49fd01d
#
_entry.id   9443daa952231d90dc8f9f3ab49fd01d
#
_cell.length_a   1.000
_cell.length_b   1.000
_cell.length_c   1.000
_cell.angle_alpha   90.00
_cell.angle_beta   90.00
_cell.angle_gamma   90.00
#
_symmetry.space_group_name_H-M   'P 1'
#
loop_
_entity.id
_entity.type
_entity.pdbx_description
1 polymer ?
#
loop_
_entity_poly.entity_id
_entity_poly.type
_entity_poly.pdbx_seq_one_letter_code
_entity_poly.pdbx_strand_id
1 'polypeptide(L)'
;ESKWWSEQILSGKPIILNTLEQLLEEAPDEYQILVVQGIKSLMVTPLMTGDRVWGYMGIDLVETYHDWSNEDFQWFSSLGNIINICIELRKTKDKVIREQTFLNNLFHFMPMGYIRMSIIRDENNKPCDYRVTDANEVSSTFFGLPLESYIGSLASEKHPDYLQKLNFLEEILDSNSY
;
A
#
# COMPACT_ATOMS: atom_id res chain seq x y z
N GLU A 1 -10.69 -30.13 6.10
CA GLU A 1 -9.57 -29.57 5.31
C GLU A 1 -8.50 -30.62 5.18
N SER A 2 -8.06 -30.85 3.95
CA SER A 2 -7.05 -31.82 3.60
C SER A 2 -5.70 -31.41 4.21
N LYS A 3 -5.14 -32.30 5.02
CA LYS A 3 -3.90 -32.03 5.76
C LYS A 3 -2.70 -31.99 4.80
N TRP A 4 -2.62 -32.94 3.86
CA TRP A 4 -1.53 -33.04 2.90
C TRP A 4 -1.43 -31.76 2.02
N TRP A 5 -2.57 -31.31 1.49
CA TRP A 5 -2.65 -30.10 0.66
C TRP A 5 -2.12 -28.87 1.40
N SER A 6 -2.60 -28.67 2.62
CA SER A 6 -2.18 -27.56 3.46
C SER A 6 -0.67 -27.60 3.78
N GLU A 7 -0.13 -28.80 4.07
CA GLU A 7 1.29 -28.98 4.33
C GLU A 7 2.16 -28.66 3.10
N GLN A 8 1.76 -29.10 1.91
CA GLN A 8 2.48 -28.78 0.67
C GLN A 8 2.49 -27.28 0.40
N ILE A 9 1.31 -26.66 0.41
CA ILE A 9 1.19 -25.21 0.14
C ILE A 9 1.93 -24.37 1.17
N LEU A 10 1.76 -24.65 2.46
CA LEU A 10 2.41 -23.89 3.55
C LEU A 10 3.93 -24.06 3.57
N SER A 11 4.44 -25.19 3.04
CA SER A 11 5.89 -25.39 2.86
C SER A 11 6.48 -24.57 1.69
N GLY A 12 5.65 -23.84 0.94
CA GLY A 12 6.08 -23.08 -0.24
C GLY A 12 6.34 -23.95 -1.48
N LYS A 13 5.91 -25.21 -1.48
CA LYS A 13 6.12 -26.13 -2.59
C LYS A 13 4.95 -26.07 -3.57
N PRO A 14 5.21 -26.07 -4.88
CA PRO A 14 4.16 -26.24 -5.88
C PRO A 14 3.62 -27.66 -5.86
N ILE A 15 2.36 -27.81 -6.26
CA ILE A 15 1.74 -29.10 -6.52
C ILE A 15 1.54 -29.23 -8.03
N ILE A 16 2.10 -30.26 -8.65
CA ILE A 16 2.01 -30.51 -10.09
C ILE A 16 1.59 -31.95 -10.27
N LEU A 17 0.38 -32.15 -10.76
CA LEU A 17 -0.20 -33.47 -11.02
C LEU A 17 -0.59 -33.59 -12.49
N ASN A 18 0.14 -34.41 -13.23
CA ASN A 18 -0.19 -34.75 -14.61
C ASN A 18 -1.41 -35.68 -14.63
N THR A 19 -1.52 -36.53 -13.63
CA THR A 19 -2.68 -37.40 -13.37
C THR A 19 -2.92 -37.47 -11.85
N LEU A 20 -4.16 -37.77 -11.44
CA LEU A 20 -4.51 -37.86 -10.02
C LEU A 20 -3.96 -39.13 -9.35
N GLU A 21 -3.65 -40.17 -10.13
CA GLU A 21 -3.10 -41.42 -9.63
C GLU A 21 -1.80 -41.21 -8.85
N GLN A 22 -1.10 -40.11 -9.08
CA GLN A 22 0.09 -39.72 -8.31
C GLN A 22 -0.21 -39.50 -6.81
N LEU A 23 -1.50 -39.26 -6.43
CA LEU A 23 -1.92 -39.05 -5.05
C LEU A 23 -2.39 -40.32 -4.35
N LEU A 24 -2.55 -41.42 -5.07
CA LEU A 24 -3.17 -42.64 -4.48
C LEU A 24 -2.48 -43.18 -3.23
N GLU A 25 -1.14 -43.05 -3.20
CA GLU A 25 -0.33 -43.53 -2.07
C GLU A 25 -0.07 -42.45 -1.01
N GLU A 26 0.19 -41.20 -1.46
CA GLU A 26 0.60 -40.11 -0.58
C GLU A 26 -0.57 -39.40 0.09
N ALA A 27 -1.67 -39.24 -0.64
CA ALA A 27 -2.81 -38.41 -0.23
C ALA A 27 -4.15 -38.97 -0.77
N PRO A 28 -4.58 -40.16 -0.31
CA PRO A 28 -5.79 -40.81 -0.82
C PRO A 28 -7.07 -39.98 -0.59
N ASP A 29 -7.13 -39.19 0.47
CA ASP A 29 -8.30 -38.33 0.76
C ASP A 29 -8.41 -37.20 -0.29
N GLU A 30 -7.29 -36.57 -0.64
CA GLU A 30 -7.21 -35.59 -1.70
C GLU A 30 -7.57 -36.15 -3.07
N TYR A 31 -7.07 -37.33 -3.36
CA TYR A 31 -7.42 -38.05 -4.58
C TYR A 31 -8.95 -38.15 -4.72
N GLN A 32 -9.65 -38.60 -3.68
CA GLN A 32 -11.11 -38.75 -3.69
C GLN A 32 -11.82 -37.39 -3.92
N ILE A 33 -11.35 -36.32 -3.27
CA ILE A 33 -11.91 -34.99 -3.41
C ILE A 33 -11.76 -34.48 -4.87
N LEU A 34 -10.58 -34.62 -5.45
CA LEU A 34 -10.28 -34.14 -6.81
C LEU A 34 -11.03 -34.97 -7.87
N VAL A 35 -11.16 -36.28 -7.67
CA VAL A 35 -11.96 -37.17 -8.54
C VAL A 35 -13.43 -36.75 -8.55
N VAL A 36 -14.01 -36.46 -7.40
CA VAL A 36 -15.41 -35.99 -7.30
C VAL A 36 -15.61 -34.65 -8.03
N GLN A 37 -14.62 -33.79 -8.05
CA GLN A 37 -14.63 -32.53 -8.81
C GLN A 37 -14.40 -32.73 -10.31
N GLY A 38 -14.08 -33.95 -10.75
CA GLY A 38 -13.82 -34.24 -12.16
C GLY A 38 -12.47 -33.77 -12.68
N ILE A 39 -11.54 -33.41 -11.78
CA ILE A 39 -10.21 -32.93 -12.14
C ILE A 39 -9.40 -34.11 -12.72
N LYS A 40 -8.67 -33.86 -13.78
CA LYS A 40 -7.76 -34.84 -14.43
C LYS A 40 -6.29 -34.50 -14.24
N SER A 41 -5.96 -33.22 -14.37
CA SER A 41 -4.61 -32.70 -14.16
C SER A 41 -4.70 -31.37 -13.46
N LEU A 42 -3.73 -31.05 -12.62
CA LEU A 42 -3.69 -29.75 -11.96
C LEU A 42 -2.26 -29.26 -11.74
N MET A 43 -2.14 -27.95 -11.63
CA MET A 43 -0.92 -27.31 -11.20
C MET A 43 -1.27 -26.16 -10.24
N VAL A 44 -0.59 -26.12 -9.09
CA VAL A 44 -0.80 -25.12 -8.04
C VAL A 44 0.54 -24.54 -7.64
N THR A 45 0.59 -23.22 -7.49
CA THR A 45 1.74 -22.49 -6.96
C THR A 45 1.35 -21.69 -5.72
N PRO A 46 2.13 -21.71 -4.64
CA PRO A 46 1.89 -20.87 -3.48
C PRO A 46 2.18 -19.40 -3.82
N LEU A 47 1.41 -18.49 -3.21
CA LEU A 47 1.60 -17.04 -3.29
C LEU A 47 2.29 -16.58 -2.01
N MET A 48 3.45 -15.94 -2.14
CA MET A 48 4.32 -15.64 -1.01
C MET A 48 4.59 -14.13 -0.85
N THR A 49 4.69 -13.69 0.40
CA THR A 49 5.22 -12.37 0.78
C THR A 49 6.43 -12.60 1.68
N GLY A 50 7.64 -12.34 1.16
CA GLY A 50 8.87 -12.82 1.79
C GLY A 50 8.83 -14.34 1.94
N ASP A 51 9.08 -14.84 3.15
CA ASP A 51 9.06 -16.28 3.46
C ASP A 51 7.68 -16.82 3.90
N ARG A 52 6.63 -15.98 3.85
CA ARG A 52 5.29 -16.34 4.31
C ARG A 52 4.35 -16.62 3.15
N VAL A 53 3.77 -17.81 3.13
CA VAL A 53 2.66 -18.15 2.24
C VAL A 53 1.38 -17.47 2.77
N TRP A 54 0.66 -16.75 1.90
CA TRP A 54 -0.60 -16.10 2.23
C TRP A 54 -1.78 -16.59 1.37
N GLY A 55 -1.50 -17.37 0.34
CA GLY A 55 -2.49 -17.94 -0.55
C GLY A 55 -1.85 -18.88 -1.57
N TYR A 56 -2.62 -19.30 -2.52
CA TYR A 56 -2.17 -20.12 -3.64
C TYR A 56 -2.99 -19.79 -4.89
N MET A 57 -2.46 -20.17 -6.05
CA MET A 57 -3.10 -20.07 -7.34
C MET A 57 -3.02 -21.45 -8.03
N GLY A 58 -4.11 -21.90 -8.64
CA GLY A 58 -4.19 -23.19 -9.30
C GLY A 58 -4.79 -23.12 -10.70
N ILE A 59 -4.46 -24.07 -11.54
CA ILE A 59 -5.10 -24.41 -12.82
C ILE A 59 -5.53 -25.86 -12.73
N ASP A 60 -6.82 -26.12 -12.97
CA ASP A 60 -7.40 -27.44 -13.00
C ASP A 60 -7.93 -27.76 -14.39
N LEU A 61 -7.62 -28.94 -14.90
CA LEU A 61 -8.12 -29.45 -16.15
C LEU A 61 -9.11 -30.58 -15.91
N VAL A 62 -10.34 -30.41 -16.39
CA VAL A 62 -11.44 -31.37 -16.17
C VAL A 62 -11.79 -32.16 -17.45
N GLU A 63 -11.42 -31.67 -18.62
CA GLU A 63 -11.77 -32.35 -19.90
C GLU A 63 -10.67 -33.29 -20.39
N THR A 64 -9.39 -32.86 -20.23
CA THR A 64 -8.23 -33.57 -20.77
C THR A 64 -7.15 -33.72 -19.71
N TYR A 65 -6.31 -34.75 -19.86
CA TYR A 65 -5.03 -34.82 -19.15
C TYR A 65 -4.01 -33.92 -19.80
N HIS A 66 -3.10 -33.38 -19.01
CA HIS A 66 -1.99 -32.57 -19.49
C HIS A 66 -0.70 -32.97 -18.79
N ASP A 67 0.37 -33.10 -19.57
CA ASP A 67 1.70 -33.34 -19.04
C ASP A 67 2.41 -32.00 -18.87
N TRP A 68 2.40 -31.51 -17.63
CA TRP A 68 2.92 -30.19 -17.27
C TRP A 68 4.42 -30.11 -17.49
N SER A 69 4.86 -29.24 -18.41
CA SER A 69 6.26 -28.99 -18.69
C SER A 69 6.88 -27.98 -17.70
N ASN A 70 8.21 -27.90 -17.67
CA ASN A 70 8.89 -26.86 -16.92
C ASN A 70 8.54 -25.44 -17.44
N GLU A 71 8.26 -25.29 -18.73
CA GLU A 71 7.85 -24.00 -19.32
C GLU A 71 6.47 -23.58 -18.81
N ASP A 72 5.51 -24.52 -18.74
CA ASP A 72 4.20 -24.28 -18.17
C ASP A 72 4.31 -23.80 -16.72
N PHE A 73 5.13 -24.48 -15.93
CA PHE A 73 5.35 -24.11 -14.53
C PHE A 73 6.01 -22.73 -14.39
N GLN A 74 7.03 -22.42 -15.20
CA GLN A 74 7.70 -21.12 -15.16
C GLN A 74 6.74 -19.99 -15.54
N TRP A 75 5.95 -20.18 -16.58
CA TRP A 75 4.94 -19.22 -17.01
C TRP A 75 3.90 -18.98 -15.91
N PHE A 76 3.37 -20.07 -15.36
CA PHE A 76 2.34 -20.01 -14.32
C PHE A 76 2.86 -19.37 -13.03
N SER A 77 4.05 -19.72 -12.59
CA SER A 77 4.72 -19.12 -11.43
C SER A 77 4.99 -17.64 -11.64
N SER A 78 5.37 -17.24 -12.84
CA SER A 78 5.57 -15.82 -13.19
C SER A 78 4.26 -15.03 -13.07
N LEU A 79 3.14 -15.60 -13.53
CA LEU A 79 1.82 -15.00 -13.36
C LEU A 79 1.47 -14.86 -11.86
N GLY A 80 1.74 -15.89 -11.06
CA GLY A 80 1.56 -15.84 -9.60
C GLY A 80 2.36 -14.72 -8.95
N ASN A 81 3.61 -14.53 -9.36
CA ASN A 81 4.46 -13.44 -8.88
C ASN A 81 3.90 -12.06 -9.25
N ILE A 82 3.40 -11.87 -10.47
CA ILE A 82 2.76 -10.62 -10.88
C ILE A 82 1.53 -10.33 -10.02
N ILE A 83 0.66 -11.32 -9.82
CA ILE A 83 -0.52 -11.18 -8.96
C ILE A 83 -0.10 -10.80 -7.53
N ASN A 84 0.93 -11.45 -7.00
CA ASN A 84 1.46 -11.17 -5.68
C ASN A 84 1.92 -9.71 -5.55
N ILE A 85 2.73 -9.23 -6.50
CA ILE A 85 3.20 -7.84 -6.55
C ILE A 85 2.01 -6.86 -6.60
N CYS A 86 1.02 -7.11 -7.43
CA CYS A 86 -0.17 -6.26 -7.54
C CYS A 86 -0.94 -6.16 -6.21
N ILE A 87 -1.08 -7.28 -5.49
CA ILE A 87 -1.76 -7.32 -4.20
C ILE A 87 -0.97 -6.56 -3.13
N GLU A 88 0.35 -6.70 -3.10
CA GLU A 88 1.22 -5.98 -2.17
C GLU A 88 1.19 -4.46 -2.41
N LEU A 89 1.27 -4.04 -3.68
CA LEU A 89 1.15 -2.63 -4.05
C LEU A 89 -0.20 -2.05 -3.61
N ARG A 90 -1.29 -2.80 -3.80
CA ARG A 90 -2.62 -2.38 -3.36
C ARG A 90 -2.69 -2.22 -1.83
N LYS A 91 -2.20 -3.20 -1.07
CA LYS A 91 -2.17 -3.12 0.40
C LYS A 91 -1.37 -1.92 0.90
N THR A 92 -0.22 -1.65 0.28
CA THR A 92 0.63 -0.50 0.62
C THR A 92 -0.08 0.82 0.32
N LYS A 93 -0.71 0.94 -0.85
CA LYS A 93 -1.51 2.11 -1.23
C LYS A 93 -2.66 2.36 -0.25
N ASP A 94 -3.43 1.33 0.10
CA ASP A 94 -4.54 1.43 1.03
C ASP A 94 -4.08 1.84 2.43
N LYS A 95 -2.91 1.38 2.87
CA LYS A 95 -2.29 1.80 4.14
C LYS A 95 -1.97 3.30 4.11
N VAL A 96 -1.28 3.78 3.07
CA VAL A 96 -0.92 5.20 2.92
C VAL A 96 -2.18 6.08 2.91
N ILE A 97 -3.22 5.68 2.18
CA ILE A 97 -4.49 6.43 2.14
C ILE A 97 -5.14 6.51 3.53
N ARG A 98 -5.16 5.40 4.29
CA ARG A 98 -5.72 5.39 5.66
C ARG A 98 -4.93 6.28 6.60
N GLU A 99 -3.59 6.24 6.54
CA GLU A 99 -2.74 7.09 7.37
C GLU A 99 -2.93 8.58 7.03
N GLN A 100 -3.02 8.94 5.74
CA GLN A 100 -3.32 10.30 5.32
C GLN A 100 -4.71 10.76 5.79
N THR A 101 -5.74 9.91 5.65
CA THR A 101 -7.09 10.21 6.11
C THR A 101 -7.13 10.41 7.62
N PHE A 102 -6.43 9.56 8.37
CA PHE A 102 -6.33 9.68 9.82
C PHE A 102 -5.66 10.99 10.23
N LEU A 103 -4.53 11.35 9.62
CA LEU A 103 -3.85 12.61 9.88
C LEU A 103 -4.71 13.82 9.52
N ASN A 104 -5.37 13.80 8.38
CA ASN A 104 -6.29 14.87 7.96
C ASN A 104 -7.44 15.02 8.97
N ASN A 105 -8.03 13.93 9.44
CA ASN A 105 -9.07 13.97 10.45
C ASN A 105 -8.54 14.52 11.78
N LEU A 106 -7.35 14.13 12.23
CA LEU A 106 -6.74 14.69 13.43
C LEU A 106 -6.59 16.21 13.31
N PHE A 107 -6.04 16.71 12.21
CA PHE A 107 -5.87 18.15 11.99
C PHE A 107 -7.20 18.89 11.91
N HIS A 108 -8.20 18.29 11.26
CA HIS A 108 -9.52 18.92 11.11
C HIS A 108 -10.27 19.03 12.43
N PHE A 109 -10.19 18.00 13.29
CA PHE A 109 -10.90 17.95 14.58
C PHE A 109 -10.07 18.41 15.77
N MET A 110 -8.82 18.88 15.56
CA MET A 110 -8.03 19.46 16.64
C MET A 110 -8.74 20.71 17.20
N PRO A 111 -8.83 20.85 18.54
CA PRO A 111 -9.40 22.04 19.18
C PRO A 111 -8.44 23.26 19.15
N MET A 112 -7.33 23.14 18.46
CA MET A 112 -6.30 24.17 18.29
C MET A 112 -6.17 24.56 16.83
N GLY A 113 -5.94 25.87 16.56
CA GLY A 113 -5.63 26.33 15.20
C GLY A 113 -4.33 25.73 14.70
N TYR A 114 -4.38 25.13 13.52
CA TYR A 114 -3.24 24.55 12.81
C TYR A 114 -3.06 25.27 11.48
N ILE A 115 -1.83 25.67 11.19
CA ILE A 115 -1.45 26.27 9.90
C ILE A 115 -0.11 25.70 9.47
N ARG A 116 -0.05 25.26 8.24
CA ARG A 116 1.20 24.88 7.57
C ARG A 116 1.53 25.91 6.51
N MET A 117 2.78 26.35 6.52
CA MET A 117 3.27 27.36 5.58
C MET A 117 4.54 26.86 4.91
N SER A 118 4.72 27.22 3.65
CA SER A 118 5.99 27.10 2.94
C SER A 118 6.69 28.47 2.96
N ILE A 119 8.00 28.44 3.23
CA ILE A 119 8.83 29.63 3.23
C ILE A 119 9.20 29.99 1.80
N ILE A 120 9.00 31.25 1.43
CA ILE A 120 9.47 31.83 0.17
C ILE A 120 10.78 32.54 0.46
N ARG A 121 11.79 32.29 -0.37
CA ARG A 121 13.12 32.85 -0.23
C ARG A 121 13.43 33.79 -1.39
N ASP A 122 14.21 34.83 -1.13
CA ASP A 122 14.73 35.76 -2.12
C ASP A 122 15.92 35.18 -2.91
N GLU A 123 16.49 35.96 -3.82
CA GLU A 123 17.66 35.61 -4.64
C GLU A 123 18.92 35.30 -3.79
N ASN A 124 18.99 35.79 -2.56
CA ASN A 124 20.06 35.56 -1.61
C ASN A 124 19.77 34.40 -0.66
N ASN A 125 18.72 33.58 -0.95
CA ASN A 125 18.25 32.47 -0.15
C ASN A 125 17.71 32.85 1.25
N LYS A 126 17.37 34.15 1.46
CA LYS A 126 16.78 34.63 2.70
C LYS A 126 15.26 34.51 2.66
N PRO A 127 14.61 34.13 3.79
CA PRO A 127 13.15 34.15 3.90
C PRO A 127 12.61 35.58 3.61
N CYS A 128 11.70 35.69 2.66
CA CYS A 128 11.10 36.97 2.30
C CYS A 128 9.57 36.97 2.41
N ASP A 129 8.93 35.81 2.41
CA ASP A 129 7.49 35.66 2.59
C ASP A 129 7.12 34.21 2.96
N TYR A 130 5.83 33.94 3.22
CA TYR A 130 5.26 32.62 3.42
C TYR A 130 4.05 32.42 2.53
N ARG A 131 3.86 31.19 2.08
CA ARG A 131 2.62 30.74 1.46
C ARG A 131 1.91 29.78 2.38
N VAL A 132 0.66 30.04 2.72
CA VAL A 132 -0.17 29.11 3.47
C VAL A 132 -0.49 27.91 2.57
N THR A 133 -0.04 26.71 2.97
CA THR A 133 -0.26 25.48 2.19
C THR A 133 -1.39 24.63 2.75
N ASP A 134 -1.70 24.79 4.05
CA ASP A 134 -2.74 24.02 4.73
C ASP A 134 -3.14 24.69 6.05
N ALA A 135 -4.38 24.53 6.47
CA ALA A 135 -4.89 25.05 7.73
C ALA A 135 -6.19 24.34 8.14
N ASN A 136 -6.50 24.29 9.43
CA ASN A 136 -7.77 23.74 9.90
C ASN A 136 -8.81 24.84 10.18
N GLU A 137 -10.09 24.44 10.35
CA GLU A 137 -11.20 25.36 10.55
C GLU A 137 -11.01 26.27 11.77
N VAL A 138 -10.40 25.75 12.84
CA VAL A 138 -10.16 26.52 14.08
C VAL A 138 -9.20 27.69 13.81
N SER A 139 -8.28 27.56 12.87
CA SER A 139 -7.35 28.67 12.50
C SER A 139 -8.07 29.85 11.87
N SER A 140 -9.22 29.65 11.22
CA SER A 140 -10.04 30.73 10.67
C SER A 140 -10.53 31.71 11.75
N THR A 141 -10.77 31.22 12.95
CA THR A 141 -11.21 32.03 14.09
C THR A 141 -10.11 32.99 14.59
N PHE A 142 -8.85 32.59 14.46
CA PHE A 142 -7.72 33.46 14.85
C PHE A 142 -7.44 34.58 13.83
N PHE A 143 -7.73 34.33 12.57
CA PHE A 143 -7.44 35.27 11.48
C PHE A 143 -8.65 36.11 11.08
N GLY A 144 -9.85 35.74 11.52
CA GLY A 144 -11.10 36.45 11.19
C GLY A 144 -11.47 36.37 9.71
N LEU A 145 -10.91 35.44 8.95
CA LEU A 145 -11.16 35.24 7.53
C LEU A 145 -11.50 33.77 7.23
N PRO A 146 -12.30 33.51 6.19
CA PRO A 146 -12.60 32.13 5.78
C PRO A 146 -11.35 31.38 5.35
N LEU A 147 -11.27 30.07 5.70
CA LEU A 147 -10.15 29.20 5.42
C LEU A 147 -9.72 29.23 3.96
N GLU A 148 -10.68 29.19 3.04
CA GLU A 148 -10.50 29.19 1.59
C GLU A 148 -9.77 30.45 1.08
N SER A 149 -9.85 31.57 1.82
CA SER A 149 -9.16 32.80 1.46
C SER A 149 -7.69 32.82 1.87
N TYR A 150 -7.27 31.89 2.73
CA TYR A 150 -5.89 31.78 3.20
C TYR A 150 -5.07 30.76 2.42
N ILE A 151 -5.66 29.59 2.14
CA ILE A 151 -4.94 28.51 1.48
C ILE A 151 -4.48 28.99 0.10
N GLY A 152 -3.17 28.87 -0.14
CA GLY A 152 -2.51 29.33 -1.37
C GLY A 152 -2.10 30.81 -1.37
N SER A 153 -2.58 31.66 -0.41
CA SER A 153 -2.22 33.08 -0.35
C SER A 153 -0.84 33.29 0.27
N LEU A 154 -0.27 34.47 0.00
CA LEU A 154 0.93 34.96 0.67
C LEU A 154 0.58 35.61 1.99
N ALA A 155 1.46 35.48 2.99
CA ALA A 155 1.28 36.14 4.28
C ALA A 155 1.31 37.67 4.13
N SER A 156 2.15 38.19 3.24
CA SER A 156 2.22 39.62 2.92
C SER A 156 0.92 40.21 2.37
N GLU A 157 0.16 39.40 1.61
CA GLU A 157 -1.12 39.83 1.03
C GLU A 157 -2.24 39.94 2.07
N LYS A 158 -2.22 39.09 3.09
CA LYS A 158 -3.28 38.99 4.11
C LYS A 158 -2.97 39.77 5.38
N HIS A 159 -1.70 39.82 5.76
CA HIS A 159 -1.23 40.47 6.98
C HIS A 159 0.11 41.15 6.76
N PRO A 160 0.13 42.37 6.18
CA PRO A 160 1.37 43.11 5.88
C PRO A 160 2.28 43.29 7.12
N ASP A 161 1.69 43.45 8.31
CA ASP A 161 2.43 43.58 9.58
C ASP A 161 3.14 42.29 10.01
N TYR A 162 2.80 41.14 9.41
CA TYR A 162 3.40 39.86 9.74
C TYR A 162 4.84 39.73 9.22
N LEU A 163 5.19 40.50 8.18
CA LEU A 163 6.54 40.56 7.63
C LEU A 163 7.57 41.09 8.62
N GLN A 164 7.13 41.95 9.55
CA GLN A 164 8.01 42.44 10.62
C GLN A 164 8.42 41.39 11.63
N LYS A 165 7.70 40.27 11.68
CA LYS A 165 8.00 39.09 12.53
C LYS A 165 8.85 38.04 11.83
N LEU A 166 9.24 38.24 10.56
CA LEU A 166 10.11 37.35 9.80
C LEU A 166 11.48 37.16 10.46
N ASN A 167 12.03 38.17 11.09
CA ASN A 167 13.30 38.09 11.80
C ASN A 167 13.29 37.04 12.93
N PHE A 168 12.14 36.87 13.60
CA PHE A 168 11.97 35.86 14.65
C PHE A 168 12.04 34.42 14.09
N LEU A 169 11.67 34.20 12.85
CA LEU A 169 11.70 32.89 12.20
C LEU A 169 13.06 32.55 11.61
N GLU A 170 13.87 33.54 11.21
CA GLU A 170 15.28 33.34 10.92
C GLU A 170 16.00 32.76 12.16
N GLU A 171 15.77 33.31 13.35
CA GLU A 171 16.34 32.78 14.60
C GLU A 171 15.91 31.36 14.91
N ILE A 172 14.63 30.98 14.65
CA ILE A 172 14.12 29.60 14.85
C ILE A 172 14.72 28.65 13.83
N LEU A 173 14.84 29.06 12.57
CA LEU A 173 15.38 28.20 11.50
C LEU A 173 16.88 27.99 11.64
N ASP A 174 17.63 29.00 12.08
CA ASP A 174 19.06 28.91 12.34
C ASP A 174 19.35 28.09 13.62
N SER A 175 18.46 28.10 14.61
CA SER A 175 18.57 27.28 15.82
C SER A 175 18.24 25.78 15.64
N ASN A 176 17.52 25.42 14.58
CA ASN A 176 17.15 24.04 14.25
C ASN A 176 17.99 23.40 13.13
N SER A 177 19.13 23.97 12.77
CA SER A 177 20.10 23.33 11.88
C SER A 177 20.89 22.24 12.63
N TYR A 178 20.23 21.10 12.90
CA TYR A 178 20.85 19.82 13.30
C TYR A 178 20.51 18.73 12.28
#